data_fb961a0004b259ca60f03b384293be88
#
_entry.id   fb961a0004b259ca60f03b384293be88
#
_cell.length_a   1.000
_cell.length_b   1.000
_cell.length_c   1.000
_cell.angle_alpha   90.00
_cell.angle_beta   90.00
_cell.angle_gamma   90.00
#
_symmetry.space_group_name_H-M   'P 1'
#
loop_
_entity.id
_entity.type
_entity.pdbx_description
1 polymer ?
#
loop_
_entity_poly.entity_id
_entity_poly.type
_entity_poly.pdbx_seq_one_letter_code
_entity_poly.pdbx_strand_id
1 'polypeptide(L)'
;MKKSIFFVVAVLLVASMVLGACAQPTPTAVVTEPPAATEAPAATEAPAATEAPVVTEAPARLTCAEPIKVGLITDITGPLAIYGAMIQRGFMLGMEYATGSEGSAGPVFSFADAQESTFKIDDCEIQVFVRDDAGLPDNTTTVANELIDIQKVDFLVGTASSGATAVLQGIALAHEIPLIVAPA
;
A
#
# COMPACT_ATOMS: atom_id res chain seq x y z
N MET A 1 -48.50 -34.01 -8.93
CA MET A 1 -47.40 -34.93 -8.60
C MET A 1 -46.01 -34.34 -8.86
N LYS A 2 -45.74 -33.61 -9.95
CA LYS A 2 -44.40 -33.03 -10.20
C LYS A 2 -43.91 -32.00 -9.17
N LYS A 3 -44.78 -31.14 -8.61
CA LYS A 3 -44.43 -30.14 -7.62
C LYS A 3 -43.98 -30.75 -6.25
N SER A 4 -44.58 -31.88 -5.90
CA SER A 4 -44.26 -32.55 -4.61
C SER A 4 -42.90 -33.22 -4.67
N ILE A 5 -42.47 -33.73 -5.82
CA ILE A 5 -41.18 -34.36 -6.04
C ILE A 5 -40.05 -33.31 -5.94
N PHE A 6 -40.24 -32.09 -6.48
CA PHE A 6 -39.29 -31.01 -6.37
C PHE A 6 -39.07 -30.54 -4.92
N PHE A 7 -40.16 -30.53 -4.14
CA PHE A 7 -40.08 -30.14 -2.73
C PHE A 7 -39.28 -31.18 -1.90
N VAL A 8 -39.51 -32.46 -2.16
CA VAL A 8 -38.79 -33.55 -1.48
C VAL A 8 -37.29 -33.54 -1.84
N VAL A 9 -36.95 -33.32 -3.11
CA VAL A 9 -35.55 -33.22 -3.58
C VAL A 9 -34.84 -31.99 -2.97
N ALA A 10 -35.52 -30.85 -2.90
CA ALA A 10 -34.98 -29.64 -2.30
C ALA A 10 -34.69 -29.81 -0.79
N VAL A 11 -35.61 -30.46 -0.07
CA VAL A 11 -35.42 -30.73 1.38
C VAL A 11 -34.28 -31.72 1.62
N LEU A 12 -34.12 -32.74 0.75
CA LEU A 12 -33.00 -33.70 0.85
C LEU A 12 -31.66 -33.05 0.55
N LEU A 13 -31.57 -32.10 -0.40
CA LEU A 13 -30.34 -31.36 -0.70
C LEU A 13 -29.94 -30.41 0.44
N VAL A 14 -30.89 -29.77 1.08
CA VAL A 14 -30.61 -28.90 2.24
C VAL A 14 -30.17 -29.75 3.45
N ALA A 15 -30.80 -30.90 3.69
CA ALA A 15 -30.42 -31.81 4.77
C ALA A 15 -29.02 -32.40 4.59
N SER A 16 -28.56 -32.66 3.36
CA SER A 16 -27.20 -33.14 3.10
C SER A 16 -26.12 -32.11 3.35
N MET A 17 -26.40 -30.79 3.20
CA MET A 17 -25.45 -29.73 3.52
C MET A 17 -25.25 -29.51 5.00
N VAL A 18 -26.24 -29.81 5.83
CA VAL A 18 -26.14 -29.57 7.30
C VAL A 18 -25.36 -30.67 8.01
N LEU A 19 -25.30 -31.89 7.46
CA LEU A 19 -24.56 -33.00 8.09
C LEU A 19 -23.05 -33.05 7.77
N GLY A 20 -22.56 -32.23 6.84
CA GLY A 20 -21.15 -32.18 6.43
C GLY A 20 -20.22 -31.28 7.28
N ALA A 21 -20.75 -30.57 8.25
CA ALA A 21 -20.01 -29.48 8.93
C ALA A 21 -19.30 -29.85 10.25
N CYS A 22 -19.19 -31.13 10.63
CA CYS A 22 -18.54 -31.54 11.86
C CYS A 22 -17.54 -32.69 11.66
N ALA A 23 -16.40 -32.41 11.03
CA ALA A 23 -15.20 -33.21 11.15
C ALA A 23 -13.96 -32.33 11.05
N GLN A 24 -13.71 -31.54 12.09
CA GLN A 24 -12.41 -30.91 12.27
C GLN A 24 -11.52 -31.92 13.00
N PRO A 25 -10.37 -32.30 12.41
CA PRO A 25 -9.40 -33.09 13.18
C PRO A 25 -8.80 -32.20 14.27
N THR A 26 -8.94 -32.61 15.50
CA THR A 26 -8.27 -31.99 16.65
C THR A 26 -6.77 -32.14 16.47
N PRO A 27 -5.98 -31.07 16.49
CA PRO A 27 -4.53 -31.20 16.48
C PRO A 27 -4.10 -31.84 17.80
N THR A 28 -3.54 -33.04 17.71
CA THR A 28 -2.84 -33.69 18.83
C THR A 28 -1.63 -32.82 19.17
N ALA A 29 -1.65 -32.21 20.33
CA ALA A 29 -0.49 -31.50 20.87
C ALA A 29 0.63 -32.53 21.10
N VAL A 30 1.64 -32.49 20.25
CA VAL A 30 2.92 -33.18 20.54
C VAL A 30 3.58 -32.33 21.62
N VAL A 31 3.58 -32.87 22.84
CA VAL A 31 4.40 -32.34 23.93
C VAL A 31 5.84 -32.66 23.56
N THR A 32 6.53 -31.70 23.00
CA THR A 32 7.97 -31.77 22.81
C THR A 32 8.60 -31.39 24.16
N GLU A 33 9.24 -32.34 24.79
CA GLU A 33 10.07 -32.13 25.98
C GLU A 33 11.14 -31.09 25.69
N PRO A 34 11.33 -30.05 26.54
CA PRO A 34 12.35 -29.03 26.29
C PRO A 34 13.73 -29.70 26.29
N PRO A 35 14.61 -29.40 25.31
CA PRO A 35 15.97 -29.88 25.35
C PRO A 35 16.69 -29.38 26.59
N ALA A 36 17.43 -30.29 27.25
CA ALA A 36 18.26 -30.01 28.42
C ALA A 36 19.17 -28.79 28.11
N ALA A 37 19.21 -27.86 29.07
CA ALA A 37 20.05 -26.67 28.99
C ALA A 37 21.51 -27.09 28.80
N THR A 38 22.06 -26.80 27.63
CA THR A 38 23.49 -26.90 27.40
C THR A 38 24.13 -25.70 28.11
N GLU A 39 25.06 -26.00 29.02
CA GLU A 39 25.84 -25.00 29.74
C GLU A 39 26.46 -24.00 28.75
N ALA A 40 26.23 -22.72 29.01
CA ALA A 40 26.81 -21.63 28.20
C ALA A 40 28.34 -21.65 28.30
N PRO A 41 29.07 -21.58 27.20
CA PRO A 41 30.51 -21.41 27.25
C PRO A 41 30.85 -20.08 27.96
N ALA A 42 31.86 -20.13 28.84
CA ALA A 42 32.36 -18.98 29.59
C ALA A 42 32.64 -17.81 28.65
N ALA A 43 32.15 -16.64 29.03
CA ALA A 43 32.34 -15.40 28.29
C ALA A 43 33.83 -15.12 28.16
N THR A 44 34.34 -15.18 26.94
CA THR A 44 35.65 -14.64 26.58
C THR A 44 35.51 -13.11 26.62
N GLU A 45 36.33 -12.45 27.42
CA GLU A 45 36.38 -10.98 27.50
C GLU A 45 36.58 -10.41 26.09
N ALA A 46 35.61 -9.60 25.63
CA ALA A 46 35.70 -8.87 24.38
C ALA A 46 36.85 -7.88 24.45
N PRO A 47 37.69 -7.79 23.40
CA PRO A 47 38.73 -6.73 23.35
C PRO A 47 38.03 -5.38 23.37
N ALA A 48 38.62 -4.46 24.19
CA ALA A 48 38.14 -3.09 24.34
C ALA A 48 37.98 -2.45 22.95
N ALA A 49 36.75 -2.04 22.66
CA ALA A 49 36.42 -1.34 21.41
C ALA A 49 37.19 0.00 21.44
N THR A 50 38.15 0.12 20.50
CA THR A 50 38.72 1.42 20.15
C THR A 50 37.62 2.27 19.56
N GLU A 51 37.16 3.28 20.24
CA GLU A 51 36.20 4.26 19.72
C GLU A 51 36.82 4.90 18.48
N ALA A 52 36.29 4.54 17.32
CA ALA A 52 36.56 5.30 16.11
C ALA A 52 35.95 6.69 16.23
N PRO A 53 36.62 7.74 15.75
CA PRO A 53 36.06 9.09 15.80
C PRO A 53 34.76 9.09 15.01
N VAL A 54 33.63 9.36 15.69
CA VAL A 54 32.35 9.61 15.06
C VAL A 54 32.48 10.95 14.35
N VAL A 55 32.81 10.91 13.08
CA VAL A 55 32.62 12.04 12.18
C VAL A 55 31.12 12.19 11.99
N THR A 56 30.51 13.02 12.82
CA THR A 56 29.11 13.44 12.59
C THR A 56 29.16 14.45 11.44
N GLU A 57 29.18 13.94 10.22
CA GLU A 57 28.86 14.74 9.05
C GLU A 57 27.40 15.21 9.23
N ALA A 58 27.19 16.52 9.27
CA ALA A 58 25.85 17.06 9.25
C ALA A 58 25.13 16.50 8.01
N PRO A 59 23.89 16.00 8.13
CA PRO A 59 23.18 15.45 6.98
C PRO A 59 23.18 16.49 5.86
N ALA A 60 23.62 16.08 4.66
CA ALA A 60 23.63 16.96 3.51
C ALA A 60 22.20 17.41 3.25
N ARG A 61 21.98 18.74 3.19
CA ARG A 61 20.66 19.30 2.88
C ARG A 61 20.28 18.93 1.47
N LEU A 62 19.04 18.50 1.30
CA LEU A 62 18.48 18.18 0.00
C LEU A 62 18.18 19.48 -0.76
N THR A 63 18.71 19.59 -1.97
CA THR A 63 18.45 20.74 -2.86
C THR A 63 17.98 20.24 -4.20
N CYS A 64 16.86 20.81 -4.72
CA CYS A 64 16.30 20.47 -6.02
C CYS A 64 16.25 21.75 -6.89
N ALA A 65 16.63 21.60 -8.15
CA ALA A 65 16.55 22.71 -9.11
C ALA A 65 15.09 23.03 -9.48
N GLU A 66 14.24 22.00 -9.48
CA GLU A 66 12.82 22.08 -9.76
C GLU A 66 12.04 21.20 -8.75
N PRO A 67 10.73 21.47 -8.54
CA PRO A 67 9.89 20.61 -7.71
C PRO A 67 9.86 19.16 -8.19
N ILE A 68 9.90 18.21 -7.25
CA ILE A 68 9.64 16.80 -7.53
C ILE A 68 8.12 16.61 -7.64
N LYS A 69 7.65 16.03 -8.74
CA LYS A 69 6.23 15.84 -9.00
C LYS A 69 5.82 14.38 -8.91
N VAL A 70 4.79 14.12 -8.13
CA VAL A 70 4.28 12.77 -7.85
C VAL A 70 2.85 12.66 -8.33
N GLY A 71 2.56 11.66 -9.17
CA GLY A 71 1.20 11.30 -9.54
C GLY A 71 0.68 10.16 -8.66
N LEU A 72 -0.32 10.43 -7.84
CA LEU A 72 -1.02 9.40 -7.03
C LEU A 72 -2.35 9.07 -7.69
N ILE A 73 -2.50 7.85 -8.18
CA ILE A 73 -3.73 7.35 -8.80
C ILE A 73 -4.38 6.36 -7.85
N THR A 74 -5.66 6.54 -7.56
CA THR A 74 -6.39 5.63 -6.68
C THR A 74 -7.89 5.68 -6.94
N ASP A 75 -8.62 4.66 -6.50
CA ASP A 75 -10.08 4.63 -6.58
C ASP A 75 -10.70 5.53 -5.50
N ILE A 76 -11.24 6.69 -5.89
CA ILE A 76 -11.90 7.62 -4.97
C ILE A 76 -13.42 7.42 -4.99
N THR A 77 -13.99 7.18 -6.18
CA THR A 77 -15.45 7.13 -6.38
C THR A 77 -15.99 5.76 -6.81
N GLY A 78 -15.12 4.80 -7.07
CA GLY A 78 -15.51 3.48 -7.54
C GLY A 78 -15.77 2.46 -6.42
N PRO A 79 -15.85 1.18 -6.79
CA PRO A 79 -16.19 0.10 -5.85
C PRO A 79 -15.13 -0.17 -4.78
N LEU A 80 -13.90 0.27 -4.99
CA LEU A 80 -12.78 0.11 -4.06
C LEU A 80 -12.43 1.42 -3.33
N ALA A 81 -13.33 2.41 -3.32
CA ALA A 81 -13.09 3.73 -2.73
C ALA A 81 -12.61 3.70 -1.27
N ILE A 82 -13.04 2.70 -0.48
CA ILE A 82 -12.56 2.53 0.89
C ILE A 82 -11.04 2.25 0.93
N TYR A 83 -10.54 1.43 0.02
CA TYR A 83 -9.12 1.13 -0.10
C TYR A 83 -8.36 2.30 -0.72
N GLY A 84 -8.96 2.96 -1.71
CA GLY A 84 -8.42 4.19 -2.29
C GLY A 84 -8.22 5.28 -1.23
N ALA A 85 -9.19 5.43 -0.32
CA ALA A 85 -9.09 6.31 0.84
C ALA A 85 -7.89 5.96 1.74
N MET A 86 -7.67 4.67 1.98
CA MET A 86 -6.57 4.21 2.82
C MET A 86 -5.21 4.49 2.15
N ILE A 87 -5.11 4.25 0.85
CA ILE A 87 -3.89 4.51 0.06
C ILE A 87 -3.55 6.01 0.10
N GLN A 88 -4.53 6.86 -0.21
CA GLN A 88 -4.31 8.31 -0.24
C GLN A 88 -3.94 8.85 1.15
N ARG A 89 -4.66 8.45 2.20
CA ARG A 89 -4.35 8.87 3.58
C ARG A 89 -2.98 8.39 4.02
N GLY A 90 -2.66 7.12 3.76
CA GLY A 90 -1.36 6.54 4.10
C GLY A 90 -0.22 7.25 3.38
N PHE A 91 -0.39 7.57 2.10
CA PHE A 91 0.59 8.31 1.33
C PHE A 91 0.79 9.72 1.87
N MET A 92 -0.29 10.48 2.08
CA MET A 92 -0.22 11.85 2.59
C MET A 92 0.38 11.91 3.99
N LEU A 93 -0.01 11.00 4.89
CA LEU A 93 0.59 10.89 6.22
C LEU A 93 2.08 10.55 6.14
N GLY A 94 2.47 9.66 5.21
CA GLY A 94 3.87 9.36 4.94
C GLY A 94 4.66 10.57 4.47
N MET A 95 4.06 11.41 3.62
CA MET A 95 4.66 12.66 3.17
C MET A 95 4.83 13.67 4.31
N GLU A 96 3.81 13.86 5.15
CA GLU A 96 3.92 14.71 6.34
C GLU A 96 5.07 14.25 7.26
N TYR A 97 5.14 12.96 7.53
CA TYR A 97 6.19 12.40 8.36
C TYR A 97 7.58 12.58 7.74
N ALA A 98 7.74 12.27 6.45
CA ALA A 98 9.02 12.35 5.75
C ALA A 98 9.54 13.79 5.63
N THR A 99 8.64 14.76 5.54
CA THR A 99 8.97 16.18 5.36
C THR A 99 8.98 16.96 6.69
N GLY A 100 8.56 16.35 7.79
CA GLY A 100 8.40 17.03 9.08
C GLY A 100 7.28 18.09 9.06
N SER A 101 6.32 17.95 8.16
CA SER A 101 5.26 18.95 7.89
C SER A 101 3.91 18.48 8.48
N GLU A 102 3.87 18.16 9.77
CA GLU A 102 2.66 17.66 10.44
C GLU A 102 1.44 18.55 10.17
N GLY A 103 0.35 17.93 9.76
CA GLY A 103 -0.92 18.60 9.45
C GLY A 103 -0.95 19.37 8.13
N SER A 104 0.09 19.29 7.30
CA SER A 104 0.16 19.98 6.01
C SER A 104 -0.81 19.40 4.97
N ALA A 105 -1.22 18.16 5.11
CA ALA A 105 -2.26 17.54 4.26
C ALA A 105 -3.69 17.99 4.65
N GLY A 106 -3.81 18.80 5.68
CA GLY A 106 -5.05 19.41 6.13
C GLY A 106 -5.76 18.66 7.28
N PRO A 107 -6.47 19.39 8.14
CA PRO A 107 -7.10 18.83 9.34
C PRO A 107 -8.32 17.94 9.03
N VAL A 108 -8.93 18.11 7.86
CA VAL A 108 -10.06 17.29 7.38
C VAL A 108 -9.66 16.72 6.03
N PHE A 109 -9.35 15.44 6.03
CA PHE A 109 -9.03 14.74 4.83
C PHE A 109 -10.30 14.55 4.00
N SER A 110 -10.52 15.44 3.03
CA SER A 110 -11.60 15.33 2.05
C SER A 110 -11.03 14.83 0.73
N PHE A 111 -11.60 13.74 0.21
CA PHE A 111 -11.22 13.25 -1.12
C PHE A 111 -11.46 14.28 -2.22
N ALA A 112 -12.49 15.11 -2.07
CA ALA A 112 -12.85 16.13 -3.05
C ALA A 112 -11.83 17.28 -3.10
N ASP A 113 -11.14 17.54 -2.00
CA ASP A 113 -10.30 18.72 -1.82
C ASP A 113 -8.80 18.44 -1.95
N ALA A 114 -8.39 17.15 -1.96
CA ALA A 114 -6.98 16.75 -1.96
C ALA A 114 -6.47 16.36 -3.35
N GLN A 115 -6.85 17.07 -4.39
CA GLN A 115 -6.37 16.80 -5.76
C GLN A 115 -4.93 17.25 -5.99
N GLU A 116 -4.46 18.24 -5.24
CA GLU A 116 -3.09 18.73 -5.30
C GLU A 116 -2.62 19.14 -3.91
N SER A 117 -1.40 18.71 -3.55
CA SER A 117 -0.77 19.03 -2.27
C SER A 117 0.70 19.32 -2.48
N THR A 118 1.25 20.23 -1.67
CA THR A 118 2.67 20.58 -1.73
C THR A 118 3.31 20.32 -0.36
N PHE A 119 4.42 19.61 -0.40
CA PHE A 119 5.28 19.34 0.76
C PHE A 119 6.66 19.94 0.52
N LYS A 120 7.44 20.08 1.56
CA LYS A 120 8.80 20.60 1.44
C LYS A 120 9.75 19.84 2.37
N ILE A 121 10.87 19.39 1.82
CA ILE A 121 11.98 18.83 2.59
C ILE A 121 13.24 19.62 2.27
N ASP A 122 13.84 20.27 3.27
CA ASP A 122 14.93 21.22 3.09
C ASP A 122 14.58 22.30 2.04
N ASP A 123 15.31 22.34 0.93
CA ASP A 123 15.09 23.27 -0.15
C ASP A 123 14.36 22.65 -1.37
N CYS A 124 13.90 21.37 -1.23
CA CYS A 124 13.13 20.67 -2.25
C CYS A 124 11.63 20.79 -2.00
N GLU A 125 10.90 21.24 -3.00
CA GLU A 125 9.44 21.17 -3.06
C GLU A 125 8.99 19.85 -3.70
N ILE A 126 7.95 19.24 -3.13
CA ILE A 126 7.34 18.01 -3.62
C ILE A 126 5.86 18.29 -3.88
N GLN A 127 5.45 18.21 -5.15
CA GLN A 127 4.07 18.40 -5.56
C GLN A 127 3.41 17.06 -5.80
N VAL A 128 2.27 16.83 -5.14
CA VAL A 128 1.50 15.58 -5.25
C VAL A 128 0.19 15.86 -5.97
N PHE A 129 -0.02 15.20 -7.09
CA PHE A 129 -1.23 15.26 -7.90
C PHE A 129 -2.03 13.97 -7.71
N VAL A 130 -3.21 14.07 -7.08
CA VAL A 130 -4.10 12.93 -6.87
C VAL A 130 -5.13 12.87 -8.00
N ARG A 131 -5.35 11.66 -8.54
CA ARG A 131 -6.37 11.41 -9.58
C ARG A 131 -7.19 10.17 -9.24
N ASP A 132 -8.47 10.27 -9.54
CA ASP A 132 -9.45 9.19 -9.39
C ASP A 132 -9.49 8.34 -10.65
N ASP A 133 -9.18 7.05 -10.53
CA ASP A 133 -9.37 6.08 -11.61
C ASP A 133 -10.68 5.29 -11.48
N ALA A 134 -11.44 5.50 -10.41
CA ALA A 134 -12.66 4.76 -10.07
C ALA A 134 -12.45 3.22 -10.12
N GLY A 135 -11.21 2.73 -9.96
CA GLY A 135 -10.83 1.33 -10.07
C GLY A 135 -10.94 0.73 -11.48
N LEU A 136 -11.06 1.56 -12.50
CA LEU A 136 -11.30 1.15 -13.89
C LEU A 136 -10.06 1.32 -14.77
N PRO A 137 -9.63 0.26 -15.51
CA PRO A 137 -8.45 0.31 -16.40
C PRO A 137 -8.45 1.46 -17.42
N ASP A 138 -9.62 1.77 -18.01
CA ASP A 138 -9.74 2.83 -19.01
C ASP A 138 -9.53 4.22 -18.38
N ASN A 139 -10.08 4.44 -17.18
CA ASN A 139 -9.86 5.67 -16.44
C ASN A 139 -8.40 5.78 -15.99
N THR A 140 -7.82 4.67 -15.52
CA THR A 140 -6.39 4.62 -15.15
C THR A 140 -5.53 5.07 -16.32
N THR A 141 -5.82 4.59 -17.54
CA THR A 141 -5.11 5.01 -18.75
C THR A 141 -5.23 6.53 -18.97
N THR A 142 -6.43 7.07 -18.83
CA THR A 142 -6.71 8.48 -19.05
C THR A 142 -5.96 9.37 -18.06
N VAL A 143 -6.08 9.07 -16.75
CA VAL A 143 -5.48 9.90 -15.71
C VAL A 143 -3.95 9.73 -15.63
N ALA A 144 -3.42 8.55 -15.96
CA ALA A 144 -1.98 8.33 -16.01
C ALA A 144 -1.34 9.17 -17.14
N ASN A 145 -1.94 9.16 -18.32
CA ASN A 145 -1.44 9.99 -19.44
C ASN A 145 -1.56 11.48 -19.12
N GLU A 146 -2.64 11.92 -18.47
CA GLU A 146 -2.75 13.33 -18.01
C GLU A 146 -1.62 13.71 -17.05
N LEU A 147 -1.33 12.85 -16.05
CA LEU A 147 -0.25 13.08 -15.10
C LEU A 147 1.13 13.13 -15.78
N ILE A 148 1.38 12.22 -16.73
CA ILE A 148 2.65 12.15 -17.44
C ILE A 148 2.79 13.30 -18.44
N ASP A 149 1.79 13.54 -19.29
CA ASP A 149 1.91 14.42 -20.43
C ASP A 149 1.64 15.89 -20.10
N ILE A 150 0.77 16.15 -19.12
CA ILE A 150 0.36 17.51 -18.74
C ILE A 150 1.08 17.96 -17.47
N GLN A 151 0.97 17.18 -16.38
CA GLN A 151 1.59 17.54 -15.11
C GLN A 151 3.11 17.31 -15.11
N LYS A 152 3.60 16.43 -16.00
CA LYS A 152 5.03 16.07 -16.09
C LYS A 152 5.53 15.49 -14.76
N VAL A 153 4.82 14.49 -14.23
CA VAL A 153 5.23 13.85 -12.97
C VAL A 153 6.50 13.04 -13.15
N ASP A 154 7.34 13.02 -12.11
CA ASP A 154 8.61 12.31 -12.11
C ASP A 154 8.42 10.82 -11.81
N PHE A 155 7.37 10.47 -11.05
CA PHE A 155 6.99 9.08 -10.78
C PHE A 155 5.51 8.95 -10.43
N LEU A 156 5.01 7.72 -10.52
CA LEU A 156 3.62 7.35 -10.24
C LEU A 156 3.53 6.48 -8.99
N VAL A 157 2.40 6.61 -8.29
CA VAL A 157 2.01 5.76 -7.16
C VAL A 157 0.58 5.31 -7.38
N GLY A 158 0.27 4.07 -7.16
CA GLY A 158 -1.12 3.56 -7.29
C GLY A 158 -1.15 2.06 -7.59
N THR A 159 -2.26 1.46 -7.76
CA THR A 159 -3.67 1.85 -7.61
C THR A 159 -4.32 0.94 -6.57
N ALA A 160 -5.68 1.05 -6.37
CA ALA A 160 -6.42 0.14 -5.46
C ALA A 160 -6.94 -1.13 -6.15
N SER A 161 -6.94 -1.19 -7.48
CA SER A 161 -7.48 -2.29 -8.29
C SER A 161 -6.36 -3.03 -9.02
N SER A 162 -6.32 -4.37 -8.93
CA SER A 162 -5.32 -5.19 -9.63
C SER A 162 -5.38 -5.02 -11.14
N GLY A 163 -6.58 -4.87 -11.72
CA GLY A 163 -6.76 -4.60 -13.15
C GLY A 163 -6.21 -3.23 -13.57
N ALA A 164 -6.47 -2.20 -12.79
CA ALA A 164 -5.93 -0.86 -12.97
C ALA A 164 -4.41 -0.83 -12.80
N THR A 165 -3.88 -1.54 -11.78
CA THR A 165 -2.44 -1.67 -11.55
C THR A 165 -1.71 -2.30 -12.74
N ALA A 166 -2.27 -3.36 -13.35
CA ALA A 166 -1.67 -3.99 -14.52
C ALA A 166 -1.56 -3.03 -15.72
N VAL A 167 -2.59 -2.21 -15.93
CA VAL A 167 -2.57 -1.15 -16.96
C VAL A 167 -1.53 -0.08 -16.64
N LEU A 168 -1.51 0.39 -15.38
CA LEU A 168 -0.58 1.42 -14.95
C LEU A 168 0.89 0.97 -15.08
N GLN A 169 1.18 -0.30 -14.79
CA GLN A 169 2.52 -0.88 -14.99
C GLN A 169 2.95 -0.82 -16.46
N GLY A 170 2.02 -1.15 -17.39
CA GLY A 170 2.29 -1.05 -18.82
C GLY A 170 2.58 0.38 -19.27
N ILE A 171 1.83 1.35 -18.77
CA ILE A 171 2.02 2.77 -19.08
C ILE A 171 3.36 3.27 -18.51
N ALA A 172 3.63 3.00 -17.24
CA ALA A 172 4.86 3.43 -16.59
C ALA A 172 6.11 2.88 -17.31
N LEU A 173 6.05 1.61 -17.75
CA LEU A 173 7.12 0.99 -18.54
C LEU A 173 7.28 1.67 -19.92
N ALA A 174 6.19 1.96 -20.60
CA ALA A 174 6.24 2.60 -21.93
C ALA A 174 6.80 4.03 -21.90
N HIS A 175 6.60 4.73 -20.79
CA HIS A 175 7.09 6.11 -20.58
C HIS A 175 8.41 6.17 -19.78
N GLU A 176 8.98 5.02 -19.41
CA GLU A 176 10.20 4.91 -18.61
C GLU A 176 10.12 5.67 -17.27
N ILE A 177 8.92 5.70 -16.68
CA ILE A 177 8.63 6.42 -15.43
C ILE A 177 8.61 5.42 -14.25
N PRO A 178 9.26 5.72 -13.11
CA PRO A 178 9.16 4.86 -11.92
C PRO A 178 7.73 4.75 -11.42
N LEU A 179 7.33 3.54 -11.00
CA LEU A 179 6.03 3.26 -10.42
C LEU A 179 6.19 2.57 -9.06
N ILE A 180 5.53 3.11 -8.04
CA ILE A 180 5.37 2.49 -6.73
C ILE A 180 3.97 1.90 -6.68
N VAL A 181 3.88 0.55 -6.63
CA VAL A 181 2.59 -0.14 -6.55
C VAL A 181 2.09 -0.11 -5.11
N ALA A 182 0.91 0.47 -4.91
CA ALA A 182 0.16 0.33 -3.67
C ALA A 182 -0.41 -1.09 -3.56
N PRO A 183 -0.78 -1.56 -2.36
CA PRO A 183 -1.46 -2.85 -2.22
C PRO A 183 -2.75 -2.88 -3.04
N ALA A 184 -2.85 -3.83 -3.97
CA ALA A 184 -3.98 -4.01 -4.88
C ALA A 184 -4.46 -5.46 -4.91
#